data_051bfc5143735b03161ca8cd15faaf2c
#
_entry.id   051bfc5143735b03161ca8cd15faaf2c
#
_cell.length_a   1.000
_cell.length_b   1.000
_cell.length_c   1.000
_cell.angle_alpha   90.00
_cell.angle_beta   90.00
_cell.angle_gamma   90.00
#
_symmetry.space_group_name_H-M   'P 1'
#
loop_
_entity.id
_entity.type
_entity.pdbx_description
1 polymer ?
#
loop_
_entity_poly.entity_id
_entity_poly.type
_entity_poly.pdbx_seq_one_letter_code
_entity_poly.pdbx_strand_id
1 'polypeptide(L)'
;MISVDEALKIVLRKGKKLPPKKVKLENAAGLCLAEGIKSDLNMPPFNRSAMDGYAVIAKDIKPSVELDVIESIRAGYNPKKKVGRGQASKIMTGAV
;
A
#
# COMPACT_ATOMS: atom_id res chain seq x y z
N MET A 1 -2.69 38.48 -35.35
CA MET A 1 -3.20 37.67 -34.20
C MET A 1 -2.43 36.38 -34.15
N ILE A 2 -1.94 35.98 -32.98
CA ILE A 2 -1.29 34.68 -32.80
C ILE A 2 -2.34 33.62 -32.40
N SER A 3 -2.10 32.35 -32.74
CA SER A 3 -2.96 31.25 -32.31
C SER A 3 -2.81 30.96 -30.82
N VAL A 4 -3.77 30.19 -30.23
CA VAL A 4 -3.70 29.77 -28.83
C VAL A 4 -2.44 28.92 -28.58
N ASP A 5 -2.09 28.02 -29.50
CA ASP A 5 -0.90 27.19 -29.42
C ASP A 5 0.40 27.97 -29.46
N GLU A 6 0.46 29.03 -30.28
CA GLU A 6 1.61 29.91 -30.30
C GLU A 6 1.73 30.73 -29.01
N ALA A 7 0.61 31.24 -28.49
CA ALA A 7 0.58 31.94 -27.20
C ALA A 7 1.07 31.02 -26.07
N LEU A 8 0.59 29.79 -26.00
CA LEU A 8 1.01 28.80 -25.01
C LEU A 8 2.52 28.50 -25.10
N LYS A 9 3.04 28.30 -26.33
CA LYS A 9 4.48 28.09 -26.55
C LYS A 9 5.32 29.28 -26.05
N ILE A 10 4.87 30.50 -26.27
CA ILE A 10 5.56 31.69 -25.80
C ILE A 10 5.58 31.73 -24.27
N VAL A 11 4.45 31.50 -23.62
CA VAL A 11 4.35 31.46 -22.15
C VAL A 11 5.27 30.42 -21.56
N LEU A 12 5.25 29.18 -22.08
CA LEU A 12 6.10 28.10 -21.60
C LEU A 12 7.60 28.37 -21.79
N ARG A 13 8.00 29.05 -22.87
CA ARG A 13 9.40 29.45 -23.08
C ARG A 13 9.85 30.56 -22.12
N LYS A 14 8.95 31.45 -21.72
CA LYS A 14 9.26 32.56 -20.80
C LYS A 14 9.18 32.15 -19.33
N GLY A 15 8.45 31.05 -19.02
CA GLY A 15 8.38 30.52 -17.69
C GLY A 15 9.76 30.04 -17.21
N LYS A 16 10.20 30.52 -16.07
CA LYS A 16 11.44 30.10 -15.42
C LYS A 16 11.10 29.23 -14.20
N LYS A 17 11.76 28.10 -14.08
CA LYS A 17 11.66 27.25 -12.90
C LYS A 17 12.34 27.96 -11.72
N LEU A 18 11.61 28.12 -10.62
CA LEU A 18 12.18 28.68 -9.40
C LEU A 18 13.16 27.67 -8.75
N PRO A 19 14.20 28.14 -8.06
CA PRO A 19 15.10 27.25 -7.36
C PRO A 19 14.37 26.52 -6.22
N PRO A 20 14.67 25.22 -5.98
CA PRO A 20 14.08 24.48 -4.89
C PRO A 20 14.56 25.02 -3.54
N LYS A 21 13.70 24.95 -2.53
CA LYS A 21 14.04 25.30 -1.15
C LYS A 21 13.49 24.28 -0.18
N LYS A 22 14.18 24.04 0.93
CA LYS A 22 13.68 23.23 2.03
C LYS A 22 12.70 24.07 2.86
N VAL A 23 11.54 23.49 3.14
CA VAL A 23 10.51 24.07 4.02
C VAL A 23 10.07 23.03 5.03
N LYS A 24 9.57 23.47 6.18
CA LYS A 24 8.94 22.59 7.14
C LYS A 24 7.64 22.04 6.58
N LEU A 25 7.25 20.82 6.97
CA LEU A 25 6.07 20.15 6.44
C LEU A 25 4.79 20.98 6.64
N GLU A 26 4.63 21.60 7.80
CA GLU A 26 3.49 22.47 8.14
C GLU A 26 3.35 23.69 7.21
N ASN A 27 4.43 24.09 6.56
CA ASN A 27 4.48 25.23 5.64
C ASN A 27 4.51 24.79 4.16
N ALA A 28 4.36 23.50 3.88
CA ALA A 28 4.46 22.95 2.53
C ALA A 28 3.13 22.98 1.75
N ALA A 29 2.02 23.23 2.44
CA ALA A 29 0.70 23.28 1.79
C ALA A 29 0.68 24.34 0.68
N GLY A 30 0.17 23.98 -0.50
CA GLY A 30 0.10 24.86 -1.66
C GLY A 30 1.42 25.03 -2.44
N LEU A 31 2.51 24.39 -2.01
CA LEU A 31 3.78 24.39 -2.74
C LEU A 31 3.88 23.16 -3.67
N CYS A 32 4.69 23.29 -4.71
CA CYS A 32 5.01 22.19 -5.61
C CYS A 32 6.24 21.43 -5.12
N LEU A 33 6.19 20.10 -5.15
CA LEU A 33 7.37 19.27 -4.89
C LEU A 33 8.44 19.51 -5.94
N ALA A 34 9.67 19.75 -5.48
CA ALA A 34 10.83 19.97 -6.35
C ALA A 34 11.54 18.65 -6.72
N GLU A 35 11.27 17.58 -5.99
CA GLU A 35 11.82 16.24 -6.21
C GLU A 35 10.76 15.15 -6.03
N GLY A 36 10.97 14.00 -6.65
CA GLY A 36 10.10 12.83 -6.46
C GLY A 36 10.31 12.24 -5.07
N ILE A 37 9.20 11.96 -4.37
CA ILE A 37 9.22 11.24 -3.09
C ILE A 37 9.08 9.76 -3.37
N LYS A 38 9.98 8.96 -2.79
CA LYS A 38 9.92 7.49 -2.82
C LYS A 38 9.88 6.97 -1.39
N SER A 39 9.11 5.93 -1.16
CA SER A 39 9.16 5.20 0.10
C SER A 39 10.49 4.45 0.21
N ASP A 40 11.12 4.49 1.37
CA ASP A 40 12.29 3.71 1.74
C ASP A 40 11.94 2.32 2.28
N LEU A 41 10.65 2.06 2.51
CA LEU A 41 10.10 0.80 2.99
C LEU A 41 9.09 0.23 2.00
N ASN A 42 9.05 -1.10 1.92
CA ASN A 42 7.95 -1.80 1.24
C ASN A 42 6.64 -1.56 1.99
N MET A 43 5.55 -1.29 1.24
CA MET A 43 4.22 -1.11 1.82
C MET A 43 3.21 -2.05 1.15
N PRO A 44 2.71 -3.01 1.86
CA PRO A 44 2.94 -3.35 3.28
C PRO A 44 4.35 -3.93 3.51
N PRO A 45 4.92 -3.78 4.73
CA PRO A 45 6.26 -4.28 5.06
C PRO A 45 6.32 -5.83 5.15
N PHE A 46 5.17 -6.48 5.21
CA PHE A 46 4.99 -7.92 5.25
C PHE A 46 3.69 -8.33 4.56
N ASN A 47 3.55 -9.60 4.22
CA ASN A 47 2.29 -10.14 3.73
C ASN A 47 1.25 -10.09 4.84
N ARG A 48 0.08 -9.50 4.56
CA ARG A 48 -1.00 -9.35 5.51
C ARG A 48 -2.33 -9.77 4.91
N SER A 49 -3.25 -10.23 5.75
CA SER A 49 -4.60 -10.51 5.32
C SER A 49 -5.33 -9.24 4.90
N ALA A 50 -5.96 -9.27 3.74
CA ALA A 50 -6.79 -8.18 3.26
C ALA A 50 -8.22 -8.20 3.85
N MET A 51 -8.64 -9.35 4.40
CA MET A 51 -10.00 -9.58 4.89
C MET A 51 -9.99 -10.44 6.14
N ASP A 52 -11.07 -10.37 6.92
CA ASP A 52 -11.34 -11.33 7.98
C ASP A 52 -11.72 -12.67 7.36
N GLY A 53 -11.19 -13.76 7.91
CA GLY A 53 -11.45 -15.09 7.37
C GLY A 53 -10.55 -16.15 7.96
N TYR A 54 -10.16 -17.11 7.14
CA TYR A 54 -9.33 -18.24 7.52
C TYR A 54 -8.16 -18.41 6.54
N ALA A 55 -6.96 -18.50 7.08
CA ALA A 55 -5.78 -18.93 6.35
C ALA A 55 -5.78 -20.45 6.26
N VAL A 56 -5.72 -20.99 5.04
CA VAL A 56 -5.86 -22.40 4.75
C VAL A 56 -4.89 -22.83 3.65
N ILE A 57 -4.64 -24.14 3.54
CA ILE A 57 -3.94 -24.68 2.39
C ILE A 57 -4.96 -24.86 1.25
N ALA A 58 -4.77 -24.16 0.15
CA ALA A 58 -5.72 -24.13 -0.97
C ALA A 58 -6.08 -25.55 -1.50
N LYS A 59 -5.14 -26.49 -1.46
CA LYS A 59 -5.37 -27.87 -1.90
C LYS A 59 -6.32 -28.67 -0.99
N ASP A 60 -6.54 -28.20 0.23
CA ASP A 60 -7.42 -28.88 1.19
C ASP A 60 -8.88 -28.44 1.05
N ILE A 61 -9.13 -27.35 0.30
CA ILE A 61 -10.48 -26.82 0.11
C ILE A 61 -11.25 -27.67 -0.91
N LYS A 62 -12.29 -28.31 -0.41
CA LYS A 62 -13.26 -29.10 -1.18
C LYS A 62 -14.67 -28.78 -0.69
N PRO A 63 -15.71 -29.03 -1.48
CA PRO A 63 -17.09 -28.91 -0.99
C PRO A 63 -17.29 -29.71 0.29
N SER A 64 -17.89 -29.08 1.29
CA SER A 64 -18.19 -29.69 2.60
C SER A 64 -16.97 -30.16 3.41
N VAL A 65 -15.78 -29.59 3.19
CA VAL A 65 -14.62 -29.88 4.02
C VAL A 65 -14.77 -29.25 5.41
N GLU A 66 -14.44 -30.00 6.44
CA GLU A 66 -14.24 -29.48 7.80
C GLU A 66 -12.75 -29.35 8.06
N LEU A 67 -12.34 -28.22 8.64
CA LEU A 67 -10.95 -27.90 8.97
C LEU A 67 -10.84 -27.54 10.45
N ASP A 68 -9.80 -28.05 11.11
CA ASP A 68 -9.51 -27.72 12.50
C ASP A 68 -8.94 -26.33 12.62
N VAL A 69 -9.60 -25.43 13.36
CA VAL A 69 -9.10 -24.08 13.63
C VAL A 69 -8.09 -24.14 14.77
N ILE A 70 -6.80 -24.02 14.43
CA ILE A 70 -5.69 -24.18 15.37
C ILE A 70 -5.29 -22.91 16.10
N GLU A 71 -5.65 -21.74 15.58
CA GLU A 71 -5.22 -20.46 16.10
C GLU A 71 -6.16 -19.33 15.62
N SER A 72 -6.16 -18.20 16.34
CA SER A 72 -6.81 -16.96 15.92
C SER A 72 -5.80 -15.82 15.96
N ILE A 73 -5.54 -15.22 14.80
CA ILE A 73 -4.51 -14.20 14.60
C ILE A 73 -5.18 -12.84 14.40
N ARG A 74 -4.92 -11.90 15.31
CA ARG A 74 -5.41 -10.52 15.26
C ARG A 74 -4.37 -9.61 14.61
N ALA A 75 -4.81 -8.45 14.11
CA ALA A 75 -3.89 -7.42 13.64
C ALA A 75 -2.87 -7.05 14.73
N GLY A 76 -1.59 -6.92 14.34
CA GLY A 76 -0.49 -6.64 15.26
C GLY A 76 0.08 -7.86 16.00
N TYR A 77 -0.43 -9.06 15.73
CA TYR A 77 0.08 -10.31 16.31
C TYR A 77 0.69 -11.19 15.22
N ASN A 78 1.80 -11.82 15.55
CA ASN A 78 2.42 -12.82 14.69
C ASN A 78 1.80 -14.21 14.93
N PRO A 79 1.65 -15.03 13.87
CA PRO A 79 1.22 -16.41 14.02
C PRO A 79 2.23 -17.20 14.85
N LYS A 80 1.73 -18.09 15.73
CA LYS A 80 2.55 -18.98 16.55
C LYS A 80 2.57 -20.42 16.01
N LYS A 81 1.62 -20.74 15.14
CA LYS A 81 1.45 -22.07 14.58
C LYS A 81 1.50 -22.03 13.06
N LYS A 82 2.04 -23.07 12.46
CA LYS A 82 2.01 -23.28 11.01
C LYS A 82 0.79 -24.11 10.65
N VAL A 83 -0.02 -23.63 9.72
CA VAL A 83 -1.19 -24.38 9.21
C VAL A 83 -0.71 -25.62 8.46
N GLY A 84 -1.10 -26.78 8.93
CA GLY A 84 -0.90 -28.07 8.30
C GLY A 84 -2.12 -28.53 7.49
N ARG A 85 -2.05 -29.73 6.90
CA ARG A 85 -3.19 -30.33 6.16
C ARG A 85 -4.38 -30.53 7.09
N GLY A 86 -5.57 -30.22 6.59
CA GLY A 86 -6.80 -30.30 7.36
C GLY A 86 -6.96 -29.25 8.45
N GLN A 87 -6.10 -28.21 8.44
CA GLN A 87 -6.10 -27.16 9.45
C GLN A 87 -6.37 -25.79 8.85
N ALA A 88 -6.82 -24.88 9.70
CA ALA A 88 -7.03 -23.47 9.39
C ALA A 88 -6.57 -22.58 10.56
N SER A 89 -6.14 -21.35 10.27
CA SER A 89 -6.00 -20.30 11.27
C SER A 89 -7.03 -19.22 11.00
N LYS A 90 -7.83 -18.86 12.00
CA LYS A 90 -8.70 -17.69 11.90
C LYS A 90 -7.82 -16.45 11.85
N ILE A 91 -8.03 -15.60 10.85
CA ILE A 91 -7.19 -14.43 10.61
C ILE A 91 -8.04 -13.17 10.41
N MET A 92 -7.60 -12.07 11.00
CA MET A 92 -8.26 -10.78 10.88
C MET A 92 -7.53 -9.88 9.88
N THR A 93 -8.25 -8.93 9.30
CA THR A 93 -7.70 -7.90 8.42
C THR A 93 -6.47 -7.25 9.04
N GLY A 94 -5.39 -7.18 8.28
CA GLY A 94 -4.12 -6.60 8.71
C GLY A 94 -3.22 -7.53 9.52
N ALA A 95 -3.65 -8.75 9.85
CA ALA A 95 -2.80 -9.76 10.47
C ALA A 95 -1.81 -10.38 9.47
N VAL A 96 -0.68 -10.89 9.98
CA VAL A 96 0.43 -11.51 9.21
C VAL A 96 0.09 -12.93 8.78
#